data_66cf99730b45b19c2a6616c040d28610
#
_entry.id   66cf99730b45b19c2a6616c040d28610
#
_cell.length_a   1.000
_cell.length_b   1.000
_cell.length_c   1.000
_cell.angle_alpha   90.00
_cell.angle_beta   90.00
_cell.angle_gamma   90.00
#
_symmetry.space_group_name_H-M   'P 1'
#
loop_
_entity.id
_entity.type
_entity.pdbx_description
1 polymer ?
#
loop_
_entity_poly.entity_id
_entity_poly.type
_entity_poly.pdbx_seq_one_letter_code
_entity_poly.pdbx_strand_id
1 'polypeptide(L)'
;MTDTENSPRNADLPSLQADLADLLQLENDTLPMYSVAISALRDPALKESLRAYREDHERHARNLRDLIRELGGVPPMLPHLPTGLLKLGVQVAGLPGGDRTILMSFVSNEWQSREKYARYAAKPYPPAMAALIGSYAADEAVHYSWATEALRGLGCGEETLAGQATQAFARMHGSVADLIEGIGRTSNEAVLRLLQRP
;
A
#
# COMPACT_ATOMS: atom_id res chain seq x y z
N MET A 1 19.64 -40.07 23.27
CA MET A 1 19.26 -39.59 21.91
C MET A 1 18.17 -38.56 22.13
N THR A 2 18.57 -37.35 22.18
CA THR A 2 17.72 -36.18 22.46
C THR A 2 17.30 -35.60 21.11
N ASP A 3 16.01 -35.74 20.81
CA ASP A 3 15.38 -35.02 19.69
C ASP A 3 15.43 -33.52 19.97
N THR A 4 16.50 -32.90 19.52
CA THR A 4 16.60 -31.45 19.44
C THR A 4 15.93 -30.98 18.16
N GLU A 5 14.61 -30.71 18.27
CA GLU A 5 14.05 -29.47 17.80
C GLU A 5 14.22 -29.09 16.33
N ASN A 6 13.14 -29.35 15.65
CA ASN A 6 12.73 -28.47 14.57
C ASN A 6 11.99 -27.25 15.17
N SER A 7 12.70 -26.42 15.91
CA SER A 7 12.21 -25.09 16.27
C SER A 7 12.08 -24.27 14.97
N PRO A 8 10.96 -23.60 14.70
CA PRO A 8 10.86 -22.75 13.52
C PRO A 8 12.00 -21.74 13.61
N ARG A 9 12.96 -21.85 12.67
CA ARG A 9 14.11 -20.95 12.58
C ARG A 9 13.60 -19.53 12.71
N ASN A 10 14.12 -18.79 13.70
CA ASN A 10 13.84 -17.38 13.92
C ASN A 10 13.80 -16.67 12.57
N ALA A 11 12.61 -16.30 12.12
CA ALA A 11 12.49 -15.39 11.00
C ALA A 11 13.40 -14.21 11.34
N ASP A 12 14.29 -13.86 10.42
CA ASP A 12 15.28 -12.80 10.63
C ASP A 12 14.57 -11.52 11.07
N LEU A 13 14.64 -11.20 12.37
CA LEU A 13 13.89 -10.09 12.97
C LEU A 13 14.12 -8.75 12.26
N PRO A 14 15.35 -8.38 11.84
CA PRO A 14 15.54 -7.18 11.01
C PRO A 14 14.78 -7.22 9.69
N SER A 15 14.69 -8.37 9.04
CA SER A 15 13.93 -8.50 7.80
C SER A 15 12.42 -8.37 8.03
N LEU A 16 11.90 -8.94 9.13
CA LEU A 16 10.49 -8.78 9.52
C LEU A 16 10.16 -7.32 9.82
N GLN A 17 10.99 -6.63 10.61
CA GLN A 17 10.81 -5.22 10.92
C GLN A 17 10.86 -4.35 9.65
N ALA A 18 11.78 -4.65 8.73
CA ALA A 18 11.89 -3.94 7.45
C ALA A 18 10.66 -4.14 6.57
N ASP A 19 10.13 -5.37 6.50
CA ASP A 19 8.92 -5.68 5.76
C ASP A 19 7.69 -4.92 6.31
N LEU A 20 7.51 -4.93 7.63
CA LEU A 20 6.41 -4.21 8.27
C LEU A 20 6.56 -2.69 8.14
N ALA A 21 7.79 -2.17 8.23
CA ALA A 21 8.06 -0.75 8.03
C ALA A 21 7.75 -0.31 6.59
N ASP A 22 8.04 -1.16 5.61
CA ASP A 22 7.74 -0.91 4.20
C ASP A 22 6.22 -0.92 3.92
N LEU A 23 5.46 -1.83 4.53
CA LEU A 23 3.99 -1.82 4.47
C LEU A 23 3.41 -0.60 5.19
N LEU A 24 3.90 -0.25 6.39
CA LEU A 24 3.45 0.95 7.10
C LEU A 24 3.76 2.23 6.32
N GLN A 25 4.87 2.27 5.60
CA GLN A 25 5.21 3.41 4.75
C GLN A 25 4.22 3.55 3.59
N LEU A 26 3.80 2.44 2.97
CA LEU A 26 2.73 2.44 1.97
C LEU A 26 1.44 3.07 2.53
N GLU A 27 1.04 2.67 3.74
CA GLU A 27 -0.15 3.24 4.39
C GLU A 27 -0.01 4.74 4.66
N ASN A 28 1.15 5.17 5.17
CA ASN A 28 1.44 6.58 5.40
C ASN A 28 1.37 7.41 4.11
N ASP A 29 1.77 6.84 2.97
CA ASP A 29 1.72 7.49 1.66
C ASP A 29 0.30 7.48 1.08
N THR A 30 -0.50 6.45 1.36
CA THR A 30 -1.86 6.24 0.83
C THR A 30 -2.91 7.12 1.52
N LEU A 31 -2.86 7.25 2.84
CA LEU A 31 -3.87 7.99 3.62
C LEU A 31 -4.07 9.45 3.19
N PRO A 32 -3.02 10.27 2.92
CA PRO A 32 -3.19 11.61 2.37
C PRO A 32 -3.88 11.63 1.00
N MET A 33 -3.63 10.61 0.17
CA MET A 33 -4.21 10.52 -1.17
C MET A 33 -5.71 10.25 -1.12
N TYR A 34 -6.18 9.39 -0.21
CA TYR A 34 -7.60 9.22 0.09
C TYR A 34 -8.25 10.54 0.51
N SER A 35 -7.60 11.28 1.42
CA SER A 35 -8.12 12.57 1.90
C SER A 35 -8.31 13.58 0.76
N VAL A 36 -7.35 13.64 -0.17
CA VAL A 36 -7.42 14.50 -1.34
C VAL A 36 -8.50 14.04 -2.32
N ALA A 37 -8.56 12.75 -2.63
CA ALA A 37 -9.58 12.20 -3.52
C ALA A 37 -10.99 12.46 -2.97
N ILE A 38 -11.24 12.21 -1.68
CA ILE A 38 -12.51 12.47 -1.00
C ILE A 38 -12.89 13.96 -1.09
N SER A 39 -11.93 14.87 -0.91
CA SER A 39 -12.20 16.32 -1.00
C SER A 39 -12.53 16.76 -2.42
N ALA A 40 -11.84 16.21 -3.42
CA ALA A 40 -11.91 16.63 -4.82
C ALA A 40 -13.09 16.00 -5.59
N LEU A 41 -13.50 14.77 -5.28
CA LEU A 41 -14.68 14.14 -5.88
C LEU A 41 -15.93 14.98 -5.69
N ARG A 42 -16.90 14.87 -6.63
CA ARG A 42 -18.19 15.56 -6.57
C ARG A 42 -19.29 14.60 -6.17
N ASP A 43 -19.26 13.36 -6.65
CA ASP A 43 -20.26 12.34 -6.36
C ASP A 43 -20.22 11.91 -4.88
N PRO A 44 -21.32 12.09 -4.12
CA PRO A 44 -21.37 11.71 -2.70
C PRO A 44 -21.19 10.21 -2.45
N ALA A 45 -21.67 9.36 -3.36
CA ALA A 45 -21.57 7.90 -3.22
C ALA A 45 -20.11 7.45 -3.36
N LEU A 46 -19.37 8.02 -4.32
CA LEU A 46 -17.92 7.77 -4.45
C LEU A 46 -17.16 8.22 -3.22
N LYS A 47 -17.49 9.40 -2.67
CA LYS A 47 -16.86 9.90 -1.43
C LYS A 47 -17.09 8.96 -0.25
N GLU A 48 -18.30 8.43 -0.10
CA GLU A 48 -18.65 7.55 1.01
C GLU A 48 -17.87 6.23 0.94
N SER A 49 -17.78 5.64 -0.25
CA SER A 49 -16.97 4.44 -0.45
C SER A 49 -15.49 4.69 -0.11
N LEU A 50 -14.93 5.82 -0.56
CA LEU A 50 -13.53 6.15 -0.23
C LEU A 50 -13.33 6.42 1.27
N ARG A 51 -14.32 6.93 1.99
CA ARG A 51 -14.21 7.08 3.45
C ARG A 51 -14.12 5.72 4.14
N ALA A 52 -14.97 4.78 3.74
CA ALA A 52 -14.95 3.43 4.29
C ALA A 52 -13.57 2.74 4.05
N TYR A 53 -13.05 2.80 2.83
CA TYR A 53 -11.73 2.22 2.53
C TYR A 53 -10.58 2.95 3.22
N ARG A 54 -10.68 4.27 3.39
CA ARG A 54 -9.70 5.03 4.18
C ARG A 54 -9.65 4.55 5.64
N GLU A 55 -10.79 4.15 6.22
CA GLU A 55 -10.84 3.56 7.57
C GLU A 55 -10.10 2.22 7.63
N ASP A 56 -10.14 1.41 6.57
CA ASP A 56 -9.34 0.19 6.46
C ASP A 56 -7.84 0.50 6.47
N HIS A 57 -7.37 1.44 5.65
CA HIS A 57 -5.97 1.87 5.66
C HIS A 57 -5.54 2.46 7.01
N GLU A 58 -6.39 3.20 7.70
CA GLU A 58 -6.13 3.67 9.07
C GLU A 58 -5.98 2.51 10.07
N ARG A 59 -6.79 1.47 9.91
CA ARG A 59 -6.70 0.23 10.71
C ARG A 59 -5.39 -0.51 10.41
N HIS A 60 -5.04 -0.69 9.13
CA HIS A 60 -3.78 -1.31 8.70
C HIS A 60 -2.59 -0.57 9.30
N ALA A 61 -2.54 0.77 9.14
CA ALA A 61 -1.45 1.60 9.67
C ALA A 61 -1.32 1.51 11.19
N ARG A 62 -2.44 1.50 11.95
CA ARG A 62 -2.40 1.33 13.40
C ARG A 62 -1.81 -0.02 13.80
N ASN A 63 -2.33 -1.10 13.24
CA ASN A 63 -1.92 -2.45 13.60
C ASN A 63 -0.46 -2.72 13.20
N LEU A 64 -0.02 -2.27 12.01
CA LEU A 64 1.38 -2.39 11.59
C LEU A 64 2.32 -1.62 12.52
N ARG A 65 1.91 -0.42 12.95
CA ARG A 65 2.68 0.41 13.87
C ARG A 65 2.84 -0.25 15.23
N ASP A 66 1.78 -0.85 15.73
CA ASP A 66 1.81 -1.54 17.02
C ASP A 66 2.64 -2.82 16.94
N LEU A 67 2.50 -3.61 15.87
CA LEU A 67 3.31 -4.82 15.65
C LEU A 67 4.81 -4.50 15.52
N ILE A 68 5.19 -3.41 14.85
CA ILE A 68 6.60 -2.97 14.78
C ILE A 68 7.13 -2.67 16.18
N ARG A 69 6.34 -1.99 17.04
CA ARG A 69 6.74 -1.69 18.43
C ARG A 69 6.87 -2.95 19.28
N GLU A 70 5.93 -3.89 19.15
CA GLU A 70 5.98 -5.19 19.85
C GLU A 70 7.24 -5.98 19.50
N LEU A 71 7.71 -5.85 18.25
CA LEU A 71 8.96 -6.45 17.80
C LEU A 71 10.21 -5.62 18.17
N GLY A 72 10.07 -4.55 18.97
CA GLY A 72 11.18 -3.69 19.40
C GLY A 72 11.67 -2.73 18.31
N GLY A 73 10.95 -2.57 17.21
CA GLY A 73 11.29 -1.64 16.13
C GLY A 73 10.75 -0.23 16.34
N VAL A 74 11.21 0.69 15.50
CA VAL A 74 10.71 2.09 15.45
C VAL A 74 9.87 2.26 14.18
N PRO A 75 8.55 2.49 14.31
CA PRO A 75 7.70 2.64 13.13
C PRO A 75 7.98 3.95 12.39
N PRO A 76 7.99 3.94 11.04
CA PRO A 76 8.05 5.17 10.25
C PRO A 76 6.83 6.05 10.52
N MET A 77 7.06 7.35 10.68
CA MET A 77 6.04 8.31 11.12
C MET A 77 5.50 9.19 10.01
N LEU A 78 6.23 9.33 8.90
CA LEU A 78 5.94 10.32 7.87
C LEU A 78 5.84 9.67 6.48
N PRO A 79 4.97 10.22 5.59
CA PRO A 79 4.97 9.85 4.19
C PRO A 79 6.33 10.15 3.53
N HIS A 80 6.64 9.44 2.44
CA HIS A 80 7.78 9.77 1.60
C HIS A 80 7.56 11.12 0.88
N LEU A 81 8.31 12.14 1.28
CA LEU A 81 8.12 13.51 0.78
C LEU A 81 8.19 13.70 -0.75
N PRO A 82 9.06 13.03 -1.53
CA PRO A 82 9.11 13.28 -2.97
C PRO A 82 7.99 12.63 -3.77
N THR A 83 7.64 11.39 -3.46
CA THR A 83 6.66 10.59 -4.24
C THR A 83 5.21 10.90 -3.85
N GLY A 84 4.93 11.08 -2.56
CA GLY A 84 3.60 11.41 -2.05
C GLY A 84 3.14 12.80 -2.53
N LEU A 85 4.00 13.81 -2.47
CA LEU A 85 3.69 15.16 -2.97
C LEU A 85 3.52 15.23 -4.48
N LEU A 86 4.29 14.46 -5.25
CA LEU A 86 4.14 14.41 -6.71
C LEU A 86 2.82 13.75 -7.10
N LYS A 87 2.47 12.63 -6.47
CA LYS A 87 1.19 11.94 -6.65
C LYS A 87 0.02 12.86 -6.28
N LEU A 88 0.13 13.58 -5.15
CA LEU A 88 -0.83 14.56 -4.70
C LEU A 88 -0.98 15.73 -5.70
N GLY A 89 0.12 16.25 -6.23
CA GLY A 89 0.13 17.34 -7.20
C GLY A 89 -0.59 16.97 -8.50
N VAL A 90 -0.42 15.75 -8.99
CA VAL A 90 -1.12 15.26 -10.19
C VAL A 90 -2.62 15.12 -9.93
N GLN A 91 -3.04 14.71 -8.74
CA GLN A 91 -4.45 14.60 -8.35
C GLN A 91 -5.11 15.98 -8.14
N VAL A 92 -4.38 16.96 -7.59
CA VAL A 92 -4.89 18.30 -7.25
C VAL A 92 -4.81 19.27 -8.42
N ALA A 93 -3.94 19.04 -9.40
CA ALA A 93 -3.73 19.95 -10.55
C ALA A 93 -4.95 20.14 -11.45
N GLY A 94 -6.15 19.68 -11.02
CA GLY A 94 -7.42 20.06 -11.64
C GLY A 94 -7.45 19.75 -13.12
N LEU A 95 -6.98 18.56 -13.54
CA LEU A 95 -7.16 18.12 -14.92
C LEU A 95 -8.66 18.21 -15.26
N PRO A 96 -9.03 18.82 -16.39
CA PRO A 96 -10.41 18.87 -16.83
C PRO A 96 -10.92 17.42 -16.99
N GLY A 97 -11.89 17.01 -16.19
CA GLY A 97 -12.39 15.62 -16.24
C GLY A 97 -13.22 15.21 -15.01
N GLY A 98 -13.20 16.02 -13.93
CA GLY A 98 -14.00 15.74 -12.74
C GLY A 98 -13.67 14.41 -12.07
N ASP A 99 -14.69 13.73 -11.54
CA ASP A 99 -14.55 12.47 -10.78
C ASP A 99 -13.82 11.37 -11.55
N ARG A 100 -14.01 11.33 -12.88
CA ARG A 100 -13.32 10.40 -13.77
C ARG A 100 -11.80 10.49 -13.67
N THR A 101 -11.24 11.71 -13.73
CA THR A 101 -9.77 11.91 -13.68
C THR A 101 -9.21 11.57 -12.32
N ILE A 102 -9.95 11.87 -11.27
CA ILE A 102 -9.57 11.52 -9.90
C ILE A 102 -9.52 10.00 -9.74
N LEU A 103 -10.55 9.28 -10.20
CA LEU A 103 -10.58 7.82 -10.13
C LEU A 103 -9.54 7.14 -11.03
N MET A 104 -9.20 7.70 -12.19
CA MET A 104 -8.12 7.16 -13.03
C MET A 104 -6.77 7.15 -12.28
N SER A 105 -6.45 8.24 -11.59
CA SER A 105 -5.25 8.30 -10.74
C SER A 105 -5.36 7.36 -9.54
N PHE A 106 -6.56 7.27 -8.95
CA PHE A 106 -6.84 6.44 -7.78
C PHE A 106 -6.67 4.95 -8.09
N VAL A 107 -7.18 4.44 -9.22
CA VAL A 107 -6.99 3.04 -9.67
C VAL A 107 -5.51 2.66 -9.74
N SER A 108 -4.62 3.58 -10.15
CA SER A 108 -3.18 3.32 -10.18
C SER A 108 -2.60 3.07 -8.78
N ASN A 109 -3.08 3.80 -7.79
CA ASN A 109 -2.62 3.65 -6.41
C ASN A 109 -3.15 2.35 -5.79
N GLU A 110 -4.42 2.04 -5.99
CA GLU A 110 -5.03 0.80 -5.52
C GLU A 110 -4.38 -0.43 -6.16
N TRP A 111 -4.02 -0.35 -7.44
CA TRP A 111 -3.27 -1.41 -8.08
C TRP A 111 -1.92 -1.64 -7.38
N GLN A 112 -1.18 -0.58 -7.06
CA GLN A 112 0.11 -0.65 -6.38
C GLN A 112 -0.03 -1.27 -4.99
N SER A 113 -1.00 -0.82 -4.20
CA SER A 113 -1.26 -1.36 -2.85
C SER A 113 -1.61 -2.84 -2.91
N ARG A 114 -2.54 -3.22 -3.79
CA ARG A 114 -2.94 -4.62 -4.02
C ARG A 114 -1.74 -5.50 -4.35
N GLU A 115 -0.93 -5.11 -5.33
CA GLU A 115 0.24 -5.89 -5.76
C GLU A 115 1.28 -6.01 -4.64
N LYS A 116 1.50 -4.93 -3.90
CA LYS A 116 2.44 -4.93 -2.78
C LYS A 116 1.97 -5.86 -1.68
N TYR A 117 0.74 -5.74 -1.20
CA TYR A 117 0.18 -6.62 -0.17
C TYR A 117 0.14 -8.08 -0.63
N ALA A 118 -0.21 -8.38 -1.88
CA ALA A 118 -0.17 -9.73 -2.42
C ALA A 118 1.24 -10.35 -2.38
N ARG A 119 2.27 -9.58 -2.72
CA ARG A 119 3.67 -10.05 -2.62
C ARG A 119 4.08 -10.33 -1.17
N TYR A 120 3.66 -9.48 -0.23
CA TYR A 120 3.98 -9.66 1.17
C TYR A 120 3.20 -10.83 1.77
N ALA A 121 1.93 -10.99 1.45
CA ALA A 121 1.13 -12.13 1.90
C ALA A 121 1.68 -13.50 1.46
N ALA A 122 2.45 -13.54 0.36
CA ALA A 122 3.09 -14.76 -0.13
C ALA A 122 4.41 -15.12 0.62
N LYS A 123 4.89 -14.27 1.54
CA LYS A 123 6.12 -14.53 2.30
C LYS A 123 5.86 -15.50 3.46
N PRO A 124 6.88 -16.29 3.87
CA PRO A 124 6.76 -17.25 4.97
C PRO A 124 6.83 -16.58 6.34
N TYR A 125 5.82 -15.83 6.71
CA TYR A 125 5.70 -15.20 8.02
C TYR A 125 5.22 -16.18 9.11
N PRO A 126 5.44 -15.84 10.41
CA PRO A 126 4.76 -16.51 11.52
C PRO A 126 3.23 -16.49 11.32
N PRO A 127 2.50 -17.55 11.76
CA PRO A 127 1.08 -17.72 11.40
C PRO A 127 0.18 -16.51 11.70
N ALA A 128 0.35 -15.86 12.85
CA ALA A 128 -0.44 -14.67 13.22
C ALA A 128 -0.19 -13.50 12.28
N MET A 129 1.08 -13.26 11.91
CA MET A 129 1.46 -12.21 10.95
C MET A 129 0.99 -12.53 9.53
N ALA A 130 1.12 -13.79 9.10
CA ALA A 130 0.64 -14.24 7.80
C ALA A 130 -0.89 -14.03 7.68
N ALA A 131 -1.65 -14.36 8.72
CA ALA A 131 -3.09 -14.14 8.76
C ALA A 131 -3.44 -12.64 8.69
N LEU A 132 -2.71 -11.79 9.42
CA LEU A 132 -2.92 -10.34 9.42
C LEU A 132 -2.64 -9.73 8.04
N ILE A 133 -1.47 -10.00 7.47
CA ILE A 133 -1.08 -9.47 6.14
C ILE A 133 -1.99 -10.04 5.05
N GLY A 134 -2.40 -11.31 5.16
CA GLY A 134 -3.35 -11.93 4.25
C GLY A 134 -4.73 -11.26 4.29
N SER A 135 -5.21 -10.82 5.47
CA SER A 135 -6.46 -10.06 5.57
C SER A 135 -6.35 -8.70 4.88
N TYR A 136 -5.23 -8.00 5.02
CA TYR A 136 -5.00 -6.72 4.35
C TYR A 136 -4.91 -6.89 2.83
N ALA A 137 -4.25 -7.95 2.35
CA ALA A 137 -4.23 -8.26 0.91
C ALA A 137 -5.64 -8.50 0.35
N ALA A 138 -6.55 -9.08 1.13
CA ALA A 138 -7.95 -9.24 0.75
C ALA A 138 -8.70 -7.90 0.71
N ASP A 139 -8.48 -7.02 1.69
CA ASP A 139 -9.05 -5.66 1.70
C ASP A 139 -8.59 -4.87 0.45
N GLU A 140 -7.29 -4.88 0.13
CA GLU A 140 -6.74 -4.21 -1.05
C GLU A 140 -7.30 -4.74 -2.37
N ALA A 141 -7.58 -6.04 -2.46
CA ALA A 141 -8.24 -6.62 -3.63
C ALA A 141 -9.67 -6.09 -3.80
N VAL A 142 -10.39 -5.87 -2.71
CA VAL A 142 -11.74 -5.26 -2.72
C VAL A 142 -11.66 -3.78 -3.13
N HIS A 143 -10.72 -3.00 -2.57
CA HIS A 143 -10.54 -1.59 -2.91
C HIS A 143 -10.23 -1.40 -4.40
N TYR A 144 -9.29 -2.18 -4.94
CA TYR A 144 -8.95 -2.13 -6.37
C TYR A 144 -10.14 -2.53 -7.25
N SER A 145 -10.87 -3.61 -6.90
CA SER A 145 -12.04 -4.06 -7.64
C SER A 145 -13.12 -2.98 -7.70
N TRP A 146 -13.40 -2.34 -6.57
CA TRP A 146 -14.34 -1.23 -6.50
C TRP A 146 -13.87 -0.03 -7.34
N ALA A 147 -12.60 0.36 -7.25
CA ALA A 147 -12.06 1.50 -7.99
C ALA A 147 -12.17 1.31 -9.51
N THR A 148 -11.91 0.09 -10.01
CA THR A 148 -12.06 -0.25 -11.43
C THR A 148 -13.51 -0.24 -11.87
N GLU A 149 -14.44 -0.75 -11.04
CA GLU A 149 -15.86 -0.75 -11.35
C GLU A 149 -16.46 0.67 -11.33
N ALA A 150 -16.08 1.49 -10.35
CA ALA A 150 -16.47 2.89 -10.29
C ALA A 150 -15.99 3.66 -11.53
N LEU A 151 -14.77 3.42 -11.98
CA LEU A 151 -14.22 4.02 -13.20
C LEU A 151 -14.97 3.55 -14.45
N ARG A 152 -15.36 2.26 -14.52
CA ARG A 152 -16.21 1.72 -15.58
C ARG A 152 -17.57 2.43 -15.62
N GLY A 153 -18.19 2.66 -14.47
CA GLY A 153 -19.44 3.41 -14.34
C GLY A 153 -19.35 4.84 -14.89
N LEU A 154 -18.16 5.42 -14.90
CA LEU A 154 -17.87 6.74 -15.50
C LEU A 154 -17.46 6.66 -16.99
N GLY A 155 -17.64 5.52 -17.65
CA GLY A 155 -17.35 5.34 -19.09
C GLY A 155 -15.86 5.13 -19.40
N CYS A 156 -15.06 4.64 -18.43
CA CYS A 156 -13.64 4.34 -18.58
C CYS A 156 -13.32 2.90 -18.20
N GLY A 157 -14.17 1.95 -18.55
CA GLY A 157 -13.88 0.53 -18.38
C GLY A 157 -12.70 0.05 -19.23
N GLU A 158 -12.19 -1.13 -18.92
CA GLU A 158 -11.04 -1.75 -19.60
C GLU A 158 -11.25 -1.94 -21.11
N GLU A 159 -12.50 -2.01 -21.55
CA GLU A 159 -12.91 -2.08 -22.94
C GLU A 159 -12.69 -0.78 -23.72
N THR A 160 -12.46 0.33 -23.04
CA THR A 160 -12.21 1.64 -23.64
C THR A 160 -10.71 1.95 -23.78
N LEU A 161 -10.33 2.75 -24.77
CA LEU A 161 -8.93 3.22 -24.91
C LEU A 161 -8.45 3.96 -23.67
N ALA A 162 -9.32 4.73 -23.01
CA ALA A 162 -8.99 5.46 -21.79
C ALA A 162 -8.76 4.50 -20.61
N GLY A 163 -9.58 3.46 -20.47
CA GLY A 163 -9.38 2.44 -19.45
C GLY A 163 -8.11 1.63 -19.67
N GLN A 164 -7.82 1.23 -20.90
CA GLN A 164 -6.58 0.53 -21.27
C GLN A 164 -5.34 1.39 -20.99
N ALA A 165 -5.36 2.67 -21.33
CA ALA A 165 -4.29 3.61 -21.03
C ALA A 165 -4.09 3.77 -19.51
N THR A 166 -5.17 3.84 -18.74
CA THR A 166 -5.13 3.92 -17.27
C THR A 166 -4.45 2.68 -16.67
N GLN A 167 -4.83 1.50 -17.14
CA GLN A 167 -4.25 0.25 -16.66
C GLN A 167 -2.76 0.10 -17.04
N ALA A 168 -2.40 0.49 -18.27
CA ALA A 168 -1.01 0.51 -18.69
C ALA A 168 -0.17 1.48 -17.85
N PHE A 169 -0.71 2.67 -17.57
CA PHE A 169 -0.08 3.65 -16.68
C PHE A 169 0.06 3.13 -15.25
N ALA A 170 -0.99 2.50 -14.69
CA ALA A 170 -0.97 1.91 -13.36
C ALA A 170 0.17 0.89 -13.21
N ARG A 171 0.27 -0.04 -14.17
CA ARG A 171 1.33 -1.07 -14.19
C ARG A 171 2.73 -0.46 -14.30
N MET A 172 2.91 0.50 -15.19
CA MET A 172 4.21 1.17 -15.38
C MET A 172 4.60 1.97 -14.13
N HIS A 173 3.66 2.72 -13.57
CA HIS A 173 3.89 3.55 -12.39
C HIS A 173 4.23 2.72 -11.15
N GLY A 174 3.50 1.62 -10.92
CA GLY A 174 3.76 0.70 -9.83
C GLY A 174 5.15 0.07 -9.92
N SER A 175 5.59 -0.34 -11.11
CA SER A 175 6.91 -0.93 -11.32
C SER A 175 8.06 0.04 -10.99
N VAL A 176 7.91 1.32 -11.30
CA VAL A 176 8.92 2.36 -10.96
C VAL A 176 8.93 2.65 -9.45
N ALA A 177 7.76 2.74 -8.83
CA ALA A 177 7.65 2.94 -7.39
C ALA A 177 8.27 1.76 -6.61
N ASP A 178 7.99 0.52 -7.03
CA ASP A 178 8.57 -0.69 -6.45
C ASP A 178 10.11 -0.70 -6.52
N LEU A 179 10.70 -0.23 -7.62
CA LEU A 179 12.16 -0.15 -7.77
C LEU A 179 12.77 0.84 -6.77
N ILE A 180 12.16 2.01 -6.60
CA ILE A 180 12.63 3.05 -5.66
C ILE A 180 12.49 2.56 -4.21
N GLU A 181 11.35 1.94 -3.88
CA GLU A 181 11.08 1.40 -2.56
C GLU A 181 11.98 0.22 -2.21
N GLY A 182 12.31 -0.65 -3.18
CA GLY A 182 13.25 -1.76 -3.01
C GLY A 182 14.64 -1.29 -2.57
N ILE A 183 15.13 -0.17 -3.09
CA ILE A 183 16.39 0.45 -2.67
C ILE A 183 16.29 0.95 -1.22
N GLY A 184 15.19 1.61 -0.86
CA GLY A 184 14.95 2.11 0.50
C GLY A 184 14.87 0.97 1.53
N ARG A 185 14.19 -0.12 1.19
CA ARG A 185 14.06 -1.31 2.06
C ARG A 185 15.43 -1.96 2.34
N THR A 186 16.24 -2.19 1.30
CA THR A 186 17.56 -2.78 1.45
C THR A 186 18.46 -1.93 2.35
N SER A 187 18.38 -0.61 2.23
CA SER A 187 19.11 0.32 3.09
C SER A 187 18.64 0.23 4.55
N ASN A 188 17.33 0.14 4.79
CA ASN A 188 16.76 0.02 6.12
C ASN A 188 17.14 -1.31 6.80
N GLU A 189 17.07 -2.43 6.09
CA GLU A 189 17.55 -3.73 6.59
C GLU A 189 19.02 -3.68 7.00
N ALA A 190 19.88 -3.07 6.19
CA ALA A 190 21.30 -2.94 6.48
C ALA A 190 21.53 -2.13 7.77
N VAL A 191 20.82 -1.02 7.96
CA VAL A 191 20.90 -0.21 9.19
C VAL A 191 20.41 -1.00 10.40
N LEU A 192 19.27 -1.69 10.31
CA LEU A 192 18.75 -2.50 11.42
C LEU A 192 19.71 -3.63 11.82
N ARG A 193 20.35 -4.30 10.84
CA ARG A 193 21.37 -5.33 11.12
C ARG A 193 22.62 -4.75 11.80
N LEU A 194 23.02 -3.54 11.46
CA LEU A 194 24.15 -2.85 12.11
C LEU A 194 23.85 -2.50 13.57
N LEU A 195 22.64 -2.01 13.84
CA LEU A 195 22.20 -1.63 15.19
C LEU A 195 21.98 -2.82 16.13
N GLN A 196 21.78 -4.03 15.58
CA GLN A 196 21.56 -5.25 16.36
C GLN A 196 22.84 -6.09 16.55
N ARG A 197 24.00 -5.64 16.04
CA ARG A 197 25.28 -6.29 16.33
C ARG A 197 25.70 -5.95 17.76
N PRO A 198 26.04 -6.99 18.58
CA PRO A 198 26.48 -6.82 19.95
C PRO A 198 27.81 -6.06 20.02
#